data_33b6b8d63a8a1f0c2c75b60b69367b74
#
_entry.id   33b6b8d63a8a1f0c2c75b60b69367b74
#
_cell.length_a   1.000
_cell.length_b   1.000
_cell.length_c   1.000
_cell.angle_alpha   90.00
_cell.angle_beta   90.00
_cell.angle_gamma   90.00
#
_symmetry.space_group_name_H-M   'P 1'
#
loop_
_entity.id
_entity.type
_entity.pdbx_description
1 polymer ?
#
loop_
_entity_poly.entity_id
_entity_poly.type
_entity_poly.pdbx_seq_one_letter_code
_entity_poly.pdbx_strand_id
1 'polypeptide(L)'
;RNQLGGVPGDVASRALHDTRLTRRHVMKGLLLLLGAGGGWQLWQSETGEGLRADYRTAKGTVSRQQLEDGSLLTLNTQSAADVRFDAHQRTVRLWYGEIAITTAKDALQRPFRVLTRQGQLTALGTEFTVRQQDNFTQLDVQQHAVEVLLASAPAQKRIVNAGESLQFSASEFGAVKPLDDESTSWTKDILSFSDK
;
A
#
# COMPACT_ATOMS: atom_id res chain seq x y z
N ARG A 1 -60.11 -10.98 60.57
CA ARG A 1 -59.17 -10.10 61.32
C ARG A 1 -57.85 -10.10 60.57
N ASN A 2 -57.63 -8.95 60.01
CA ASN A 2 -56.43 -8.55 59.30
C ASN A 2 -55.13 -8.71 60.06
N GLN A 3 -54.04 -9.06 59.37
CA GLN A 3 -52.77 -8.47 59.63
C GLN A 3 -52.03 -8.49 58.25
N LEU A 4 -51.96 -7.34 57.61
CA LEU A 4 -51.04 -7.04 56.48
C LEU A 4 -49.67 -6.79 57.11
N GLY A 5 -48.74 -7.68 56.92
CA GLY A 5 -47.33 -7.45 57.21
C GLY A 5 -46.70 -6.61 56.13
N GLY A 6 -46.31 -5.37 56.43
CA GLY A 6 -45.62 -4.44 55.52
C GLY A 6 -44.23 -4.95 55.18
N VAL A 7 -43.91 -4.83 53.88
CA VAL A 7 -42.55 -5.02 53.35
C VAL A 7 -41.71 -3.81 53.79
N PRO A 8 -40.57 -4.02 54.47
CA PRO A 8 -39.70 -2.89 54.85
C PRO A 8 -39.10 -2.24 53.60
N GLY A 9 -39.40 -0.96 53.43
CA GLY A 9 -38.89 -0.13 52.29
C GLY A 9 -37.39 0.23 52.34
N ASP A 10 -36.58 -0.57 52.98
CA ASP A 10 -35.16 -0.25 53.22
C ASP A 10 -34.17 -1.07 52.34
N VAL A 11 -34.68 -1.95 51.49
CA VAL A 11 -33.81 -2.76 50.62
C VAL A 11 -33.66 -2.14 49.21
N ALA A 12 -34.60 -1.26 48.83
CA ALA A 12 -34.57 -0.63 47.50
C ALA A 12 -33.65 0.60 47.41
N SER A 13 -33.27 1.20 48.55
CA SER A 13 -32.46 2.43 48.56
C SER A 13 -30.95 2.18 48.68
N ARG A 14 -30.53 0.95 48.99
CA ARG A 14 -29.09 0.62 49.07
C ARG A 14 -28.46 0.17 47.73
N ALA A 15 -29.25 -0.11 46.70
CA ALA A 15 -28.73 -0.55 45.42
C ALA A 15 -28.36 0.59 44.44
N LEU A 16 -28.61 1.85 44.81
CA LEU A 16 -28.40 3.00 43.90
C LEU A 16 -27.26 3.95 44.33
N HIS A 17 -26.46 3.57 45.32
CA HIS A 17 -25.49 4.51 45.87
C HIS A 17 -24.02 4.10 45.78
N ASP A 18 -23.63 3.19 44.92
CA ASP A 18 -22.19 2.88 44.79
C ASP A 18 -21.71 2.68 43.37
N THR A 19 -22.05 3.60 42.45
CA THR A 19 -21.30 3.75 41.19
C THR A 19 -20.91 5.21 40.98
N ARG A 20 -20.16 5.74 41.92
CA ARG A 20 -19.29 6.88 41.58
C ARG A 20 -18.15 6.37 40.72
N LEU A 21 -18.46 6.00 39.49
CA LEU A 21 -17.46 5.91 38.41
C LEU A 21 -16.86 7.30 38.30
N THR A 22 -15.73 7.50 38.97
CA THR A 22 -15.02 8.77 38.98
C THR A 22 -14.78 9.12 37.52
N ARG A 23 -15.16 10.31 37.05
CA ARG A 23 -14.97 10.82 35.69
C ARG A 23 -13.59 10.48 35.12
N ARG A 24 -12.57 10.42 35.99
CA ARG A 24 -11.20 9.99 35.64
C ARG A 24 -11.10 8.54 35.15
N HIS A 25 -11.84 7.59 35.67
CA HIS A 25 -11.79 6.19 35.26
C HIS A 25 -12.57 5.96 33.99
N VAL A 26 -13.69 6.67 33.78
CA VAL A 26 -14.46 6.65 32.53
C VAL A 26 -13.63 7.29 31.39
N MET A 27 -12.99 8.44 31.67
CA MET A 27 -12.09 9.09 30.70
C MET A 27 -10.87 8.22 30.36
N LYS A 28 -10.26 7.56 31.35
CA LYS A 28 -9.15 6.62 31.09
C LYS A 28 -9.59 5.39 30.30
N GLY A 29 -10.76 4.84 30.61
CA GLY A 29 -11.34 3.72 29.83
C GLY A 29 -11.67 4.11 28.40
N LEU A 30 -12.24 5.31 28.19
CA LEU A 30 -12.53 5.83 26.85
C LEU A 30 -11.25 6.10 26.05
N LEU A 31 -10.21 6.67 26.67
CA LEU A 31 -8.91 6.87 26.04
C LEU A 31 -8.21 5.55 25.71
N LEU A 32 -8.33 4.52 26.53
CA LEU A 32 -7.80 3.18 26.23
C LEU A 32 -8.56 2.50 25.10
N LEU A 33 -9.89 2.64 25.05
CA LEU A 33 -10.71 2.11 23.95
C LEU A 33 -10.47 2.84 22.63
N LEU A 34 -10.34 4.16 22.66
CA LEU A 34 -9.99 4.97 21.49
C LEU A 34 -8.54 4.69 21.04
N GLY A 35 -7.61 4.53 21.98
CA GLY A 35 -6.23 4.18 21.69
C GLY A 35 -6.08 2.75 21.14
N ALA A 36 -6.78 1.78 21.71
CA ALA A 36 -6.76 0.40 21.25
C ALA A 36 -7.50 0.22 19.91
N GLY A 37 -8.69 0.83 19.75
CA GLY A 37 -9.47 0.76 18.51
C GLY A 37 -8.83 1.55 17.37
N GLY A 38 -8.34 2.75 17.65
CA GLY A 38 -7.61 3.57 16.66
C GLY A 38 -6.27 2.96 16.29
N GLY A 39 -5.53 2.41 17.25
CA GLY A 39 -4.27 1.71 17.00
C GLY A 39 -4.44 0.43 16.17
N TRP A 40 -5.52 -0.33 16.41
CA TRP A 40 -5.88 -1.52 15.63
C TRP A 40 -6.24 -1.17 14.18
N GLN A 41 -7.02 -0.09 13.99
CA GLN A 41 -7.42 0.37 12.66
C GLN A 41 -6.25 0.97 11.87
N LEU A 42 -5.34 1.70 12.54
CA LEU A 42 -4.09 2.16 11.94
C LEU A 42 -3.15 0.98 11.62
N TRP A 43 -3.20 -0.09 12.39
CA TRP A 43 -2.37 -1.27 12.16
C TRP A 43 -2.85 -2.14 11.01
N GLN A 44 -4.14 -2.12 10.70
CA GLN A 44 -4.76 -2.76 9.52
C GLN A 44 -4.89 -1.82 8.32
N SER A 45 -4.53 -0.53 8.46
CA SER A 45 -4.49 0.40 7.33
C SER A 45 -3.31 0.06 6.40
N GLU A 46 -3.46 0.33 5.11
CA GLU A 46 -2.38 0.15 4.12
C GLU A 46 -1.09 0.89 4.51
N THR A 47 -1.21 2.00 5.25
CA THR A 47 -0.08 2.72 5.86
C THR A 47 0.64 1.85 6.92
N GLY A 48 -0.11 1.09 7.73
CA GLY A 48 0.44 0.16 8.72
C GLY A 48 1.12 -1.06 8.07
N GLU A 49 0.58 -1.56 6.96
CA GLU A 49 1.19 -2.65 6.19
C GLU A 49 2.45 -2.20 5.48
N GLY A 50 2.47 -0.99 4.90
CA GLY A 50 3.68 -0.40 4.32
C GLY A 50 4.81 -0.19 5.32
N LEU A 51 4.52 -0.03 6.62
CA LEU A 51 5.53 0.04 7.68
C LEU A 51 6.21 -1.32 7.96
N ARG A 52 5.61 -2.42 7.52
CA ARG A 52 6.14 -3.81 7.66
C ARG A 52 6.67 -4.37 6.35
N ALA A 53 6.65 -3.57 5.28
CA ALA A 53 7.08 -4.00 3.96
C ALA A 53 8.52 -4.56 3.99
N ASP A 54 8.77 -5.57 3.15
CA ASP A 54 10.06 -6.25 3.03
C ASP A 54 11.18 -5.28 2.62
N TYR A 55 10.85 -4.33 1.74
CA TYR A 55 11.78 -3.32 1.21
C TYR A 55 11.25 -1.93 1.49
N ARG A 56 12.07 -1.09 2.13
CA ARG A 56 11.71 0.29 2.45
C ARG A 56 12.89 1.22 2.34
N THR A 57 12.61 2.46 1.97
CA THR A 57 13.57 3.56 1.93
C THR A 57 13.14 4.72 2.80
N ALA A 58 14.10 5.35 3.47
CA ALA A 58 13.89 6.60 4.18
C ALA A 58 13.92 7.80 3.21
N LYS A 59 13.58 8.98 3.70
CA LYS A 59 13.72 10.23 2.93
C LYS A 59 15.18 10.46 2.54
N GLY A 60 15.42 10.71 1.25
CA GLY A 60 16.75 10.93 0.69
C GLY A 60 17.56 9.66 0.45
N THR A 61 16.97 8.47 0.65
CA THR A 61 17.64 7.18 0.41
C THR A 61 17.01 6.49 -0.78
N VAL A 62 17.84 5.96 -1.66
CA VAL A 62 17.44 5.07 -2.76
C VAL A 62 18.04 3.69 -2.49
N SER A 63 17.31 2.63 -2.80
CA SER A 63 17.75 1.25 -2.59
C SER A 63 17.57 0.44 -3.86
N ARG A 64 18.59 -0.32 -4.24
CA ARG A 64 18.60 -1.20 -5.42
C ARG A 64 18.75 -2.63 -4.96
N GLN A 65 17.84 -3.50 -5.43
CA GLN A 65 17.77 -4.91 -5.05
C GLN A 65 17.67 -5.78 -6.29
N GLN A 66 18.49 -6.80 -6.36
CA GLN A 66 18.32 -7.87 -7.32
C GLN A 66 17.38 -8.91 -6.71
N LEU A 67 16.30 -9.22 -7.42
CA LEU A 67 15.30 -10.20 -7.00
C LEU A 67 15.73 -11.63 -7.37
N GLU A 68 15.03 -12.62 -6.81
CA GLU A 68 15.35 -14.07 -7.00
C GLU A 68 15.31 -14.52 -8.46
N ASP A 69 14.47 -13.86 -9.30
CA ASP A 69 14.35 -14.15 -10.73
C ASP A 69 15.39 -13.41 -11.59
N GLY A 70 16.28 -12.64 -10.96
CA GLY A 70 17.26 -11.79 -11.63
C GLY A 70 16.73 -10.42 -12.03
N SER A 71 15.44 -10.12 -11.83
CA SER A 71 14.88 -8.77 -12.04
C SER A 71 15.51 -7.78 -11.08
N LEU A 72 15.54 -6.52 -11.48
CA LEU A 72 16.08 -5.44 -10.69
C LEU A 72 14.93 -4.56 -10.19
N LEU A 73 14.86 -4.40 -8.88
CA LEU A 73 13.92 -3.50 -8.20
C LEU A 73 14.70 -2.34 -7.57
N THR A 74 14.41 -1.12 -7.98
CA THR A 74 14.97 0.08 -7.36
C THR A 74 13.85 0.86 -6.68
N LEU A 75 14.00 1.12 -5.38
CA LEU A 75 13.07 1.94 -4.61
C LEU A 75 13.62 3.36 -4.54
N ASN A 76 12.82 4.34 -4.94
CA ASN A 76 13.11 5.77 -4.74
C ASN A 76 12.94 6.14 -3.27
N THR A 77 13.24 7.39 -2.93
CA THR A 77 13.07 7.93 -1.57
C THR A 77 11.64 7.74 -1.04
N GLN A 78 11.51 7.44 0.25
CA GLN A 78 10.20 7.27 0.91
C GLN A 78 9.28 6.29 0.19
N SER A 79 9.78 5.10 -0.10
CA SER A 79 9.03 4.05 -0.80
C SER A 79 8.98 2.77 0.01
N ALA A 80 7.92 1.98 -0.17
CA ALA A 80 7.76 0.68 0.48
C ALA A 80 7.12 -0.32 -0.48
N ALA A 81 7.70 -1.52 -0.56
CA ALA A 81 7.22 -2.59 -1.42
C ALA A 81 7.44 -3.98 -0.80
N ASP A 82 6.53 -4.90 -1.09
CA ASP A 82 6.69 -6.33 -0.83
C ASP A 82 6.95 -7.07 -2.12
N VAL A 83 7.71 -8.16 -2.04
CA VAL A 83 7.96 -9.06 -3.16
C VAL A 83 7.46 -10.45 -2.80
N ARG A 84 6.62 -11.02 -3.65
CA ARG A 84 6.07 -12.38 -3.51
C ARG A 84 6.13 -13.09 -4.85
N PHE A 85 6.99 -14.08 -4.94
CA PHE A 85 7.12 -14.96 -6.10
C PHE A 85 6.62 -16.35 -5.75
N ASP A 86 5.83 -16.92 -6.63
CA ASP A 86 5.32 -18.27 -6.51
C ASP A 86 5.48 -19.07 -7.82
N ALA A 87 4.93 -20.28 -7.90
CA ALA A 87 5.03 -21.11 -9.09
C ALA A 87 4.31 -20.52 -10.33
N HIS A 88 3.42 -19.56 -10.17
CA HIS A 88 2.54 -19.06 -11.21
C HIS A 88 2.77 -17.60 -11.58
N GLN A 89 3.31 -16.80 -10.67
CA GLN A 89 3.47 -15.36 -10.85
C GLN A 89 4.62 -14.78 -10.03
N ARG A 90 5.08 -13.63 -10.46
CA ARG A 90 6.07 -12.79 -9.78
C ARG A 90 5.39 -11.48 -9.43
N THR A 91 5.13 -11.24 -8.15
CA THR A 91 4.33 -10.09 -7.72
C THR A 91 5.16 -9.16 -6.85
N VAL A 92 5.16 -7.87 -7.19
CA VAL A 92 5.63 -6.76 -6.36
C VAL A 92 4.41 -5.94 -5.95
N ARG A 93 4.19 -5.73 -4.66
CA ARG A 93 3.17 -4.82 -4.15
C ARG A 93 3.81 -3.51 -3.73
N LEU A 94 3.47 -2.43 -4.40
CA LEU A 94 3.86 -1.08 -4.02
C LEU A 94 2.85 -0.52 -3.02
N TRP A 95 3.29 -0.25 -1.79
CA TRP A 95 2.45 0.32 -0.74
C TRP A 95 2.36 1.84 -0.85
N TYR A 96 3.49 2.50 -1.08
CA TYR A 96 3.60 3.94 -1.32
C TYR A 96 4.95 4.27 -1.95
N GLY A 97 5.04 5.47 -2.51
CA GLY A 97 6.28 5.99 -3.11
C GLY A 97 6.45 5.56 -4.57
N GLU A 98 7.68 5.30 -4.97
CA GLU A 98 8.05 5.09 -6.36
C GLU A 98 9.10 3.97 -6.49
N ILE A 99 8.89 3.11 -7.47
CA ILE A 99 9.82 2.02 -7.82
C ILE A 99 10.13 2.04 -9.31
N ALA A 100 11.35 1.68 -9.66
CA ALA A 100 11.75 1.34 -11.02
C ALA A 100 12.04 -0.16 -11.10
N ILE A 101 11.61 -0.80 -12.18
CA ILE A 101 11.73 -2.23 -12.38
C ILE A 101 12.31 -2.49 -13.76
N THR A 102 13.36 -3.32 -13.79
CA THR A 102 13.86 -3.96 -15.00
C THR A 102 13.61 -5.45 -14.87
N THR A 103 12.67 -6.00 -15.64
CA THR A 103 12.29 -7.41 -15.51
C THR A 103 13.30 -8.33 -16.22
N ALA A 104 13.68 -9.42 -15.56
CA ALA A 104 14.44 -10.51 -16.18
C ALA A 104 13.53 -11.44 -16.97
N LYS A 105 14.12 -12.13 -17.97
CA LYS A 105 13.45 -13.24 -18.65
C LYS A 105 13.24 -14.39 -17.66
N ASP A 106 12.00 -14.85 -17.55
CA ASP A 106 11.66 -15.98 -16.69
C ASP A 106 11.55 -17.28 -17.49
N ALA A 107 12.29 -18.30 -17.09
CA ALA A 107 12.28 -19.60 -17.77
C ALA A 107 10.91 -20.29 -17.69
N LEU A 108 10.13 -20.00 -16.62
CA LEU A 108 8.78 -20.52 -16.40
C LEU A 108 7.71 -19.66 -17.06
N GLN A 109 8.08 -18.56 -17.72
CA GLN A 109 7.16 -17.59 -18.35
C GLN A 109 6.09 -17.04 -17.39
N ARG A 110 6.39 -16.97 -16.09
CA ARG A 110 5.48 -16.42 -15.10
C ARG A 110 5.33 -14.92 -15.32
N PRO A 111 4.11 -14.38 -15.33
CA PRO A 111 3.91 -12.94 -15.47
C PRO A 111 4.53 -12.19 -14.29
N PHE A 112 5.16 -11.04 -14.59
CA PHE A 112 5.63 -10.10 -13.58
C PHE A 112 4.56 -9.05 -13.37
N ARG A 113 4.06 -8.92 -12.15
CA ARG A 113 2.96 -8.03 -11.78
C ARG A 113 3.38 -7.02 -10.73
N VAL A 114 2.94 -5.78 -10.90
CA VAL A 114 2.99 -4.76 -9.86
C VAL A 114 1.57 -4.46 -9.43
N LEU A 115 1.31 -4.54 -8.12
CA LEU A 115 0.04 -4.19 -7.52
C LEU A 115 0.17 -2.84 -6.84
N THR A 116 -0.73 -1.94 -7.17
CA THR A 116 -0.91 -0.64 -6.52
C THR A 116 -2.31 -0.54 -5.94
N ARG A 117 -2.60 0.51 -5.20
CA ARG A 117 -3.96 0.79 -4.71
C ARG A 117 -4.96 1.00 -5.86
N GLN A 118 -4.50 1.58 -6.96
CA GLN A 118 -5.33 1.96 -8.08
C GLN A 118 -5.47 0.86 -9.13
N GLY A 119 -4.61 -0.16 -9.14
CA GLY A 119 -4.72 -1.21 -10.14
C GLY A 119 -3.57 -2.21 -10.15
N GLN A 120 -3.59 -3.08 -11.15
CA GLN A 120 -2.58 -4.08 -11.44
C GLN A 120 -1.89 -3.74 -12.76
N LEU A 121 -0.57 -3.79 -12.75
CA LEU A 121 0.28 -3.62 -13.90
C LEU A 121 0.96 -4.96 -14.22
N THR A 122 0.89 -5.41 -15.47
CA THR A 122 1.55 -6.65 -15.91
C THR A 122 2.64 -6.30 -16.92
N ALA A 123 3.87 -6.59 -16.55
CA ALA A 123 5.04 -6.32 -17.39
C ALA A 123 5.15 -7.35 -18.52
N LEU A 124 5.41 -6.86 -19.73
CA LEU A 124 5.62 -7.68 -20.92
C LEU A 124 7.11 -7.73 -21.34
N GLY A 125 7.99 -7.97 -20.33
CA GLY A 125 9.44 -8.01 -20.54
C GLY A 125 10.06 -6.61 -20.64
N THR A 126 9.93 -5.76 -19.63
CA THR A 126 9.99 -4.30 -19.74
C THR A 126 10.89 -3.65 -18.69
N GLU A 127 11.28 -2.41 -18.97
CA GLU A 127 11.80 -1.43 -18.01
C GLU A 127 10.76 -0.33 -17.83
N PHE A 128 10.34 -0.08 -16.59
CA PHE A 128 9.28 0.87 -16.28
C PHE A 128 9.38 1.38 -14.85
N THR A 129 8.79 2.54 -14.62
CA THR A 129 8.69 3.17 -13.29
C THR A 129 7.23 3.27 -12.88
N VAL A 130 6.95 3.00 -11.61
CA VAL A 130 5.62 3.12 -11.01
C VAL A 130 5.69 4.00 -9.79
N ARG A 131 4.91 5.08 -9.78
CA ARG A 131 4.73 5.98 -8.62
C ARG A 131 3.31 5.90 -8.13
N GLN A 132 3.11 5.46 -6.90
CA GLN A 132 1.80 5.43 -6.24
C GLN A 132 1.63 6.66 -5.36
N GLN A 133 0.55 7.39 -5.57
CA GLN A 133 0.06 8.48 -4.74
C GLN A 133 -1.33 8.12 -4.17
N ASP A 134 -1.90 8.98 -3.32
CA ASP A 134 -3.15 8.67 -2.63
C ASP A 134 -4.31 8.38 -3.59
N ASN A 135 -4.45 9.17 -4.66
CA ASN A 135 -5.60 9.11 -5.57
C ASN A 135 -5.27 8.54 -6.95
N PHE A 136 -4.01 8.38 -7.28
CA PHE A 136 -3.59 7.89 -8.60
C PHE A 136 -2.27 7.15 -8.56
N THR A 137 -2.06 6.33 -9.57
CA THR A 137 -0.78 5.74 -9.92
C THR A 137 -0.32 6.32 -11.25
N GLN A 138 0.96 6.68 -11.34
CA GLN A 138 1.64 7.02 -12.57
C GLN A 138 2.52 5.85 -13.00
N LEU A 139 2.42 5.48 -14.27
CA LEU A 139 3.24 4.49 -14.96
C LEU A 139 4.02 5.18 -16.06
N ASP A 140 5.32 5.01 -16.07
CA ASP A 140 6.22 5.50 -17.10
C ASP A 140 6.97 4.30 -17.70
N VAL A 141 6.82 4.04 -19.02
CA VAL A 141 7.39 2.87 -19.68
C VAL A 141 8.59 3.28 -20.52
N GLN A 142 9.77 2.74 -20.18
CA GLN A 142 11.02 3.00 -20.90
C GLN A 142 11.26 1.99 -22.02
N GLN A 143 10.90 0.71 -21.81
CA GLN A 143 11.12 -0.34 -22.80
C GLN A 143 9.91 -1.26 -22.90
N HIS A 144 9.61 -1.74 -24.10
CA HIS A 144 8.50 -2.65 -24.44
C HIS A 144 7.12 -2.12 -24.04
N ALA A 145 6.35 -2.85 -23.23
CA ALA A 145 4.98 -2.46 -22.88
C ALA A 145 4.55 -3.00 -21.52
N VAL A 146 3.57 -2.33 -20.91
CA VAL A 146 2.91 -2.72 -19.66
C VAL A 146 1.40 -2.70 -19.85
N GLU A 147 0.72 -3.79 -19.50
CA GLU A 147 -0.74 -3.84 -19.43
C GLU A 147 -1.21 -3.37 -18.06
N VAL A 148 -2.19 -2.47 -18.02
CA VAL A 148 -2.78 -1.91 -16.80
C VAL A 148 -4.24 -2.33 -16.70
N LEU A 149 -4.65 -2.84 -15.52
CA LEU A 149 -6.01 -3.14 -15.13
C LEU A 149 -6.40 -2.25 -13.95
N LEU A 150 -7.58 -1.62 -14.00
CA LEU A 150 -8.07 -0.77 -12.91
C LEU A 150 -8.62 -1.60 -11.74
N ALA A 151 -8.38 -1.18 -10.51
CA ALA A 151 -8.83 -1.89 -9.31
C ALA A 151 -10.37 -1.98 -9.22
N SER A 152 -11.08 -0.90 -9.54
CA SER A 152 -12.56 -0.85 -9.50
C SER A 152 -13.23 -1.23 -10.82
N ALA A 153 -12.46 -1.38 -11.90
CA ALA A 153 -12.97 -1.73 -13.22
C ALA A 153 -12.05 -2.73 -13.94
N PRO A 154 -11.87 -3.97 -13.42
CA PRO A 154 -10.88 -4.92 -13.92
C PRO A 154 -11.16 -5.44 -15.34
N ALA A 155 -12.37 -5.22 -15.88
CA ALA A 155 -12.69 -5.47 -17.28
C ALA A 155 -12.08 -4.44 -18.23
N GLN A 156 -11.73 -3.26 -17.73
CA GLN A 156 -11.06 -2.22 -18.51
C GLN A 156 -9.56 -2.41 -18.42
N LYS A 157 -8.93 -2.53 -19.57
CA LYS A 157 -7.48 -2.65 -19.67
C LYS A 157 -6.91 -1.66 -20.66
N ARG A 158 -5.67 -1.26 -20.44
CA ARG A 158 -4.90 -0.41 -21.35
C ARG A 158 -3.46 -0.91 -21.42
N ILE A 159 -2.92 -0.90 -22.62
CA ILE A 159 -1.50 -1.15 -22.85
C ILE A 159 -0.81 0.21 -22.99
N VAL A 160 0.30 0.37 -22.30
CA VAL A 160 1.19 1.54 -22.35
C VAL A 160 2.50 1.06 -22.94
N ASN A 161 2.94 1.70 -24.03
CA ASN A 161 4.13 1.30 -24.78
C ASN A 161 5.36 2.10 -24.33
N ALA A 162 6.52 1.66 -24.78
CA ALA A 162 7.78 2.38 -24.56
C ALA A 162 7.68 3.84 -25.06
N GLY A 163 8.20 4.76 -24.24
CA GLY A 163 8.13 6.20 -24.51
C GLY A 163 6.79 6.85 -24.09
N GLU A 164 5.91 6.10 -23.43
CA GLU A 164 4.61 6.60 -22.96
C GLU A 164 4.53 6.65 -21.43
N SER A 165 3.74 7.60 -20.94
CA SER A 165 3.37 7.80 -19.55
C SER A 165 1.85 7.75 -19.42
N LEU A 166 1.34 7.05 -18.39
CA LEU A 166 -0.07 6.97 -18.06
C LEU A 166 -0.30 7.24 -16.58
N GLN A 167 -1.19 8.16 -16.28
CA GLN A 167 -1.74 8.34 -14.94
C GLN A 167 -3.13 7.72 -14.88
N PHE A 168 -3.44 6.98 -13.83
CA PHE A 168 -4.76 6.35 -13.66
C PHE A 168 -5.19 6.31 -12.18
N SER A 169 -6.50 6.39 -11.97
CA SER A 169 -7.16 6.16 -10.68
C SER A 169 -7.65 4.71 -10.57
N ALA A 170 -8.32 4.37 -9.47
CA ALA A 170 -8.92 3.05 -9.32
C ALA A 170 -10.04 2.76 -10.34
N SER A 171 -10.68 3.78 -10.90
CA SER A 171 -11.86 3.66 -11.78
C SER A 171 -11.66 4.21 -13.19
N GLU A 172 -10.61 5.00 -13.45
CA GLU A 172 -10.45 5.72 -14.72
C GLU A 172 -9.00 5.78 -15.17
N PHE A 173 -8.81 5.68 -16.48
CA PHE A 173 -7.54 5.97 -17.15
C PHE A 173 -7.49 7.44 -17.54
N GLY A 174 -6.38 8.10 -17.22
CA GLY A 174 -6.04 9.40 -17.77
C GLY A 174 -5.62 9.34 -19.24
N ALA A 175 -5.18 10.47 -19.78
CA ALA A 175 -4.59 10.52 -21.12
C ALA A 175 -3.19 9.88 -21.09
N VAL A 176 -2.89 9.11 -22.13
CA VAL A 176 -1.51 8.68 -22.41
C VAL A 176 -0.73 9.90 -22.93
N LYS A 177 0.44 10.14 -22.37
CA LYS A 177 1.33 11.26 -22.73
C LYS A 177 2.69 10.71 -23.14
N PRO A 178 3.49 11.45 -23.92
CA PRO A 178 4.90 11.13 -24.09
C PRO A 178 5.60 11.08 -22.74
N LEU A 179 6.54 10.15 -22.61
CA LEU A 179 7.40 10.04 -21.43
C LEU A 179 8.25 11.29 -21.28
N ASP A 180 8.28 11.86 -20.09
CA ASP A 180 9.17 12.96 -19.75
C ASP A 180 10.51 12.41 -19.24
N ASP A 181 11.61 12.81 -19.86
CA ASP A 181 12.97 12.39 -19.48
C ASP A 181 13.33 12.77 -18.04
N GLU A 182 12.71 13.81 -17.48
CA GLU A 182 12.94 14.24 -16.10
C GLU A 182 12.30 13.28 -15.09
N SER A 183 11.18 12.63 -15.43
CA SER A 183 10.46 11.70 -14.54
C SER A 183 11.27 10.45 -14.19
N THR A 184 12.23 10.08 -15.03
CA THR A 184 13.08 8.88 -14.88
C THR A 184 14.54 9.19 -14.60
N SER A 185 14.90 10.47 -14.45
CA SER A 185 16.31 10.91 -14.27
C SER A 185 16.97 10.27 -13.05
N TRP A 186 16.22 10.09 -11.94
CA TRP A 186 16.72 9.48 -10.70
C TRP A 186 17.20 8.02 -10.88
N THR A 187 16.70 7.30 -11.89
CA THR A 187 17.16 5.93 -12.20
C THR A 187 18.50 5.93 -12.91
N LYS A 188 18.81 6.97 -13.69
CA LYS A 188 20.05 7.12 -14.46
C LYS A 188 21.21 7.54 -13.55
N ASP A 189 20.97 8.41 -12.56
CA ASP A 189 22.01 8.89 -11.64
C ASP A 189 22.59 7.77 -10.78
N ILE A 190 21.79 6.72 -10.48
CA ILE A 190 22.25 5.56 -9.74
C ILE A 190 23.22 4.70 -10.56
N LEU A 191 23.05 4.64 -11.86
CA LEU A 191 23.94 3.87 -12.76
C LEU A 191 25.36 4.47 -12.81
N SER A 192 25.48 5.80 -12.64
CA SER A 192 26.78 6.48 -12.67
C SER A 192 27.63 6.30 -11.42
N PHE A 193 27.05 5.91 -10.29
CA PHE A 193 27.77 5.67 -9.02
C PHE A 193 28.22 4.22 -8.82
N SER A 194 27.76 3.28 -9.65
CA SER A 194 28.08 1.84 -9.54
C SER A 194 29.35 1.42 -10.25
N ASP A 195 29.99 2.29 -11.03
CA ASP A 195 31.17 2.03 -11.87
C ASP A 195 32.47 2.64 -11.32
N LYS A 196 32.58 2.84 -9.97
CA LYS A 196 33.84 3.27 -9.34
C LYS A 196 34.29 2.32 -8.25
#